data_0ad4db193ad1e296d35d8aed96169498
#
_entry.id   0ad4db193ad1e296d35d8aed96169498
#
_cell.length_a   1.000
_cell.length_b   1.000
_cell.length_c   1.000
_cell.angle_alpha   90.00
_cell.angle_beta   90.00
_cell.angle_gamma   90.00
#
_symmetry.space_group_name_H-M   'P 1'
#
loop_
_entity.id
_entity.type
_entity.pdbx_description
1 polymer ?
#
loop_
_entity_poly.entity_id
_entity_poly.type
_entity_poly.pdbx_seq_one_letter_code
_entity_poly.pdbx_strand_id
1 'polypeptide(L)'
;MGEEEFYIDNITNLFIENVLSEEEKQFNLNVLYAKESSVDQIISICKKYPLNSRYQIVLVKEAQDLSRSFDGFTDYFKNPLNSTILIINYKHKSIDKRKSFFKVLQKNAKVFESKKLYDNQVQNWITDNVQGAGFSIDRKSAILINEHLGNSLSKISNELEKLFEIKKKEKIIE
;
A
#
# COMPACT_ATOMS: atom_id res chain seq x y z
N MET A 1 -2.17 -0.84 -6.89
CA MET A 1 -1.49 -0.01 -7.91
C MET A 1 -2.16 1.35 -8.01
N GLY A 2 -1.44 2.39 -8.47
CA GLY A 2 -2.06 3.69 -8.76
C GLY A 2 -1.20 4.88 -8.38
N GLU A 3 -1.81 6.06 -8.42
CA GLU A 3 -1.14 7.35 -8.24
C GLU A 3 -1.05 7.77 -6.77
N GLU A 4 -2.00 7.32 -5.92
CA GLU A 4 -1.99 7.61 -4.49
C GLU A 4 -1.31 6.48 -3.72
N GLU A 5 -0.07 6.72 -3.34
CA GLU A 5 0.77 5.74 -2.62
C GLU A 5 0.30 5.49 -1.19
N PHE A 6 -0.29 6.49 -0.53
CA PHE A 6 -0.77 6.37 0.84
C PHE A 6 -1.70 5.16 1.03
N TYR A 7 -2.68 4.99 0.15
CA TYR A 7 -3.59 3.85 0.23
C TYR A 7 -2.92 2.52 -0.11
N ILE A 8 -1.93 2.53 -1.03
CA ILE A 8 -1.17 1.32 -1.37
C ILE A 8 -0.38 0.85 -0.15
N ASP A 9 0.31 1.77 0.53
CA ASP A 9 1.11 1.47 1.70
C ASP A 9 0.24 1.04 2.89
N ASN A 10 -0.89 1.72 3.14
CA ASN A 10 -1.83 1.36 4.20
C ASN A 10 -2.40 -0.04 4.02
N ILE A 11 -2.86 -0.39 2.82
CA ILE A 11 -3.35 -1.75 2.55
C ILE A 11 -2.24 -2.78 2.73
N THR A 12 -1.03 -2.47 2.28
CA THR A 12 0.12 -3.36 2.45
C THR A 12 0.41 -3.62 3.93
N ASN A 13 0.48 -2.56 4.74
CA ASN A 13 0.71 -2.67 6.18
C ASN A 13 -0.41 -3.45 6.87
N LEU A 14 -1.67 -3.18 6.49
CA LEU A 14 -2.82 -3.92 7.01
C LEU A 14 -2.68 -5.44 6.77
N PHE A 15 -2.25 -5.86 5.58
CA PHE A 15 -1.99 -7.28 5.31
C PHE A 15 -0.87 -7.84 6.16
N ILE A 16 0.25 -7.13 6.28
CA ILE A 16 1.41 -7.58 7.06
C ILE A 16 1.03 -7.76 8.54
N GLU A 17 0.36 -6.78 9.12
CA GLU A 17 0.00 -6.77 10.54
C GLU A 17 -1.07 -7.80 10.91
N ASN A 18 -1.98 -8.12 9.99
CA ASN A 18 -3.07 -9.07 10.27
C ASN A 18 -2.75 -10.52 9.87
N VAL A 19 -1.69 -10.75 9.09
CA VAL A 19 -1.34 -12.09 8.61
C VAL A 19 -0.19 -12.71 9.39
N LEU A 20 0.80 -11.90 9.79
CA LEU A 20 2.02 -12.37 10.46
C LEU A 20 2.14 -11.72 11.84
N SER A 21 2.41 -12.52 12.88
CA SER A 21 2.84 -12.01 14.17
C SER A 21 4.23 -11.36 14.07
N GLU A 22 4.64 -10.59 15.08
CA GLU A 22 5.98 -9.96 15.10
C GLU A 22 7.12 -10.99 15.02
N GLU A 23 6.93 -12.16 15.62
CA GLU A 23 7.91 -13.26 15.56
C GLU A 23 7.95 -13.90 14.16
N GLU A 24 6.77 -14.09 13.53
CA GLU A 24 6.67 -14.68 12.19
C GLU A 24 7.23 -13.74 11.10
N LYS A 25 7.12 -12.43 11.26
CA LYS A 25 7.68 -11.44 10.33
C LYS A 25 9.18 -11.60 10.11
N GLN A 26 9.93 -12.03 11.15
CA GLN A 26 11.38 -12.19 11.06
C GLN A 26 11.80 -13.24 10.02
N PHE A 27 10.97 -14.26 9.79
CA PHE A 27 11.28 -15.38 8.89
C PHE A 27 10.40 -15.44 7.65
N ASN A 28 9.18 -14.88 7.72
CA ASN A 28 8.17 -15.05 6.70
C ASN A 28 7.76 -13.75 5.99
N LEU A 29 8.35 -12.60 6.32
CA LEU A 29 8.19 -11.36 5.59
C LEU A 29 9.43 -11.09 4.72
N ASN A 30 9.28 -11.24 3.42
CA ASN A 30 10.32 -10.95 2.44
C ASN A 30 10.01 -9.62 1.74
N VAL A 31 10.78 -8.57 2.02
CA VAL A 31 10.62 -7.26 1.37
C VAL A 31 11.68 -7.11 0.30
N LEU A 32 11.25 -6.93 -0.94
CA LEU A 32 12.09 -6.81 -2.12
C LEU A 32 11.84 -5.48 -2.82
N TYR A 33 12.90 -4.86 -3.32
CA TYR A 33 12.81 -3.70 -4.18
C TYR A 33 12.95 -4.12 -5.64
N ALA A 34 12.00 -3.71 -6.49
CA ALA A 34 11.95 -4.11 -7.89
C ALA A 34 13.21 -3.75 -8.66
N LYS A 35 13.85 -2.62 -8.32
CA LYS A 35 15.10 -2.17 -8.94
C LYS A 35 16.28 -3.12 -8.71
N GLU A 36 16.25 -3.84 -7.59
CA GLU A 36 17.34 -4.73 -7.13
C GLU A 36 17.01 -6.21 -7.34
N SER A 37 15.84 -6.52 -7.90
CA SER A 37 15.32 -7.87 -7.99
C SER A 37 14.89 -8.20 -9.41
N SER A 38 15.06 -9.44 -9.82
CA SER A 38 14.46 -9.97 -11.06
C SER A 38 13.13 -10.68 -10.76
N VAL A 39 12.28 -10.82 -11.79
CA VAL A 39 11.02 -11.60 -11.69
C VAL A 39 11.29 -13.04 -11.24
N ASP A 40 12.35 -13.67 -11.78
CA ASP A 40 12.70 -15.05 -11.44
C ASP A 40 13.13 -15.20 -9.97
N GLN A 41 13.88 -14.24 -9.44
CA GLN A 41 14.24 -14.20 -8.02
C GLN A 41 13.00 -14.07 -7.13
N ILE A 42 12.08 -13.17 -7.48
CA ILE A 42 10.83 -12.98 -6.74
C ILE A 42 10.00 -14.27 -6.75
N ILE A 43 9.83 -14.89 -7.92
CA ILE A 43 9.10 -16.16 -8.06
C ILE A 43 9.77 -17.29 -7.27
N SER A 44 11.11 -17.34 -7.28
CA SER A 44 11.87 -18.33 -6.49
C SER A 44 11.57 -18.22 -5.00
N ILE A 45 11.47 -16.99 -4.47
CA ILE A 45 11.09 -16.75 -3.07
C ILE A 45 9.62 -17.12 -2.84
N CYS A 46 8.74 -16.74 -3.76
CA CYS A 46 7.31 -17.05 -3.67
C CYS A 46 7.01 -18.57 -3.66
N LYS A 47 7.90 -19.39 -4.19
CA LYS A 47 7.76 -20.87 -4.22
C LYS A 47 8.32 -21.55 -2.97
N LYS A 48 8.93 -20.84 -2.04
CA LYS A 48 9.36 -21.39 -0.76
C LYS A 48 8.17 -21.55 0.18
N TYR A 49 8.26 -22.52 1.08
CA TYR A 49 7.26 -22.68 2.14
C TYR A 49 7.59 -21.76 3.33
N PRO A 50 6.56 -21.25 4.03
CA PRO A 50 6.78 -20.47 5.25
C PRO A 50 7.43 -21.33 6.36
N LEU A 51 8.19 -20.68 7.23
CA LEU A 51 8.86 -21.32 8.37
C LEU A 51 7.99 -21.16 9.63
N ASN A 52 7.50 -22.27 10.17
CA ASN A 52 6.67 -22.29 11.39
C ASN A 52 5.47 -21.32 11.37
N SER A 53 4.92 -21.06 10.19
CA SER A 53 3.76 -20.19 9.99
C SER A 53 2.85 -20.76 8.91
N ARG A 54 1.61 -20.34 8.91
CA ARG A 54 0.65 -20.71 7.86
C ARG A 54 0.95 -20.01 6.53
N TYR A 55 1.47 -18.79 6.61
CA TYR A 55 1.72 -17.95 5.43
C TYR A 55 3.10 -17.31 5.47
N GLN A 56 3.66 -17.04 4.30
CA GLN A 56 4.69 -16.03 4.09
C GLN A 56 4.13 -14.87 3.27
N ILE A 57 4.69 -13.68 3.47
CA ILE A 57 4.43 -12.50 2.64
C ILE A 57 5.68 -12.19 1.84
N VAL A 58 5.51 -12.05 0.53
CA VAL A 58 6.53 -11.52 -0.37
C VAL A 58 6.04 -10.17 -0.87
N LEU A 59 6.65 -9.10 -0.38
CA LEU A 59 6.30 -7.72 -0.74
C LEU A 59 7.31 -7.18 -1.76
N VAL A 60 6.83 -6.85 -2.95
CA VAL A 60 7.61 -6.19 -4.00
C VAL A 60 7.29 -4.71 -4.01
N LYS A 61 8.22 -3.89 -3.52
CA LYS A 61 8.13 -2.42 -3.53
C LYS A 61 8.61 -1.86 -4.86
N GLU A 62 8.05 -0.71 -5.25
CA GLU A 62 8.39 0.04 -6.48
C GLU A 62 8.33 -0.83 -7.75
N ALA A 63 7.29 -1.66 -7.82
CA ALA A 63 7.16 -2.67 -8.87
C ALA A 63 7.07 -2.11 -10.30
N GLN A 64 6.84 -0.79 -10.47
CA GLN A 64 6.92 -0.13 -11.79
C GLN A 64 8.29 -0.27 -12.46
N ASP A 65 9.36 -0.50 -11.70
CA ASP A 65 10.70 -0.69 -12.24
C ASP A 65 10.84 -2.04 -12.97
N LEU A 66 9.97 -3.01 -12.67
CA LEU A 66 9.87 -4.29 -13.38
C LEU A 66 8.83 -4.28 -14.51
N SER A 67 8.24 -3.14 -14.87
CA SER A 67 7.11 -3.06 -15.81
C SER A 67 7.34 -3.73 -17.17
N ARG A 68 8.60 -3.83 -17.61
CA ARG A 68 8.99 -4.50 -18.87
C ARG A 68 9.03 -6.02 -18.75
N SER A 69 9.23 -6.54 -17.53
CA SER A 69 9.44 -7.96 -17.26
C SER A 69 8.20 -8.61 -16.60
N PHE A 70 7.09 -7.87 -16.42
CA PHE A 70 5.90 -8.36 -15.74
C PHE A 70 5.28 -9.61 -16.38
N ASP A 71 5.47 -9.80 -17.69
CA ASP A 71 4.98 -11.00 -18.38
C ASP A 71 5.59 -12.29 -17.81
N GLY A 72 6.77 -12.22 -17.18
CA GLY A 72 7.41 -13.34 -16.49
C GLY A 72 6.63 -13.87 -15.29
N PHE A 73 5.75 -13.07 -14.68
CA PHE A 73 4.88 -13.55 -13.60
C PHE A 73 3.68 -14.38 -14.08
N THR A 74 3.40 -14.41 -15.38
CA THR A 74 2.16 -14.96 -15.93
C THR A 74 1.90 -16.39 -15.48
N ASP A 75 2.92 -17.26 -15.52
CA ASP A 75 2.76 -18.67 -15.16
C ASP A 75 2.65 -18.85 -13.65
N TYR A 76 3.33 -18.05 -12.87
CA TYR A 76 3.16 -18.06 -11.41
C TYR A 76 1.74 -17.63 -11.01
N PHE A 77 1.18 -16.60 -11.64
CA PHE A 77 -0.20 -16.17 -11.37
C PHE A 77 -1.25 -17.21 -11.69
N LYS A 78 -1.01 -18.12 -12.63
CA LYS A 78 -1.94 -19.23 -12.95
C LYS A 78 -1.97 -20.30 -11.85
N ASN A 79 -0.84 -20.52 -11.19
CA ASN A 79 -0.71 -21.55 -10.16
C ASN A 79 0.18 -21.08 -9.01
N PRO A 80 -0.28 -20.09 -8.20
CA PRO A 80 0.49 -19.58 -7.07
C PRO A 80 0.52 -20.60 -5.91
N LEU A 81 1.56 -20.54 -5.09
CA LEU A 81 1.61 -21.32 -3.86
C LEU A 81 0.61 -20.75 -2.84
N ASN A 82 -0.30 -21.56 -2.34
CA ASN A 82 -1.39 -21.13 -1.46
C ASN A 82 -0.92 -20.60 -0.09
N SER A 83 0.28 -20.96 0.35
CA SER A 83 0.90 -20.44 1.58
C SER A 83 1.68 -19.14 1.36
N THR A 84 1.71 -18.59 0.14
CA THR A 84 2.40 -17.34 -0.17
C THR A 84 1.43 -16.25 -0.54
N ILE A 85 1.53 -15.12 0.14
CA ILE A 85 0.83 -13.88 -0.21
C ILE A 85 1.84 -12.97 -0.91
N LEU A 86 1.71 -12.86 -2.24
CA LEU A 86 2.52 -11.94 -3.04
C LEU A 86 1.81 -10.58 -3.13
N ILE A 87 2.44 -9.56 -2.58
CA ILE A 87 1.98 -8.17 -2.64
C ILE A 87 2.87 -7.39 -3.60
N ILE A 88 2.27 -6.81 -4.63
CA ILE A 88 2.99 -6.04 -5.65
C ILE A 88 2.55 -4.57 -5.56
N ASN A 89 3.41 -3.72 -5.00
CA ASN A 89 3.18 -2.29 -4.90
C ASN A 89 3.69 -1.58 -6.17
N TYR A 90 2.76 -1.29 -7.06
CA TYR A 90 3.02 -0.56 -8.30
C TYR A 90 2.52 0.88 -8.11
N LYS A 91 3.47 1.83 -7.95
CA LYS A 91 3.19 3.21 -7.56
C LYS A 91 3.32 4.19 -8.72
N HIS A 92 2.81 5.41 -8.51
CA HIS A 92 2.88 6.59 -9.40
C HIS A 92 2.17 6.45 -10.75
N LYS A 93 1.80 5.26 -11.18
CA LYS A 93 1.10 5.02 -12.46
C LYS A 93 0.34 3.71 -12.41
N SER A 94 -0.50 3.47 -13.39
CA SER A 94 -1.24 2.22 -13.54
C SER A 94 -0.58 1.30 -14.56
N ILE A 95 -0.76 0.00 -14.38
CA ILE A 95 -0.35 -1.03 -15.33
C ILE A 95 -1.25 -0.93 -16.58
N ASP A 96 -0.68 -1.12 -17.77
CA ASP A 96 -1.47 -1.18 -19.00
C ASP A 96 -2.39 -2.41 -18.99
N LYS A 97 -3.68 -2.15 -18.80
CA LYS A 97 -4.72 -3.18 -18.68
C LYS A 97 -4.97 -3.98 -19.97
N ARG A 98 -4.43 -3.52 -21.12
CA ARG A 98 -4.56 -4.23 -22.41
C ARG A 98 -3.58 -5.40 -22.54
N LYS A 99 -2.52 -5.41 -21.73
CA LYS A 99 -1.51 -6.48 -21.77
C LYS A 99 -2.10 -7.82 -21.35
N SER A 100 -1.65 -8.90 -21.99
CA SER A 100 -2.14 -10.26 -21.77
C SER A 100 -1.96 -10.74 -20.33
N PHE A 101 -0.82 -10.43 -19.72
CA PHE A 101 -0.56 -10.80 -18.33
C PHE A 101 -1.55 -10.14 -17.36
N PHE A 102 -2.02 -8.91 -17.66
CA PHE A 102 -2.97 -8.23 -16.78
C PHE A 102 -4.32 -8.96 -16.71
N LYS A 103 -4.76 -9.58 -17.82
CA LYS A 103 -5.97 -10.41 -17.84
C LYS A 103 -5.81 -11.65 -16.95
N VAL A 104 -4.61 -12.26 -16.95
CA VAL A 104 -4.30 -13.40 -16.07
C VAL A 104 -4.25 -12.93 -14.62
N LEU A 105 -3.62 -11.79 -14.34
CA LEU A 105 -3.57 -11.18 -13.02
C LEU A 105 -4.98 -10.92 -12.48
N GLN A 106 -5.86 -10.25 -13.25
CA GLN A 106 -7.23 -9.95 -12.81
C GLN A 106 -8.06 -11.19 -12.47
N LYS A 107 -7.82 -12.31 -13.18
CA LYS A 107 -8.52 -13.56 -12.94
C LYS A 107 -8.06 -14.27 -11.66
N ASN A 108 -6.78 -14.14 -11.30
CA ASN A 108 -6.15 -14.95 -10.25
C ASN A 108 -5.71 -14.14 -9.03
N ALA A 109 -5.80 -12.81 -9.06
CA ALA A 109 -5.39 -11.94 -7.97
C ALA A 109 -6.40 -10.82 -7.71
N LYS A 110 -6.32 -10.21 -6.53
CA LYS A 110 -7.09 -9.00 -6.22
C LYS A 110 -6.28 -7.77 -6.63
N VAL A 111 -6.90 -6.91 -7.42
CA VAL A 111 -6.28 -5.67 -7.89
C VAL A 111 -6.96 -4.51 -7.18
N PHE A 112 -6.20 -3.79 -6.38
CA PHE A 112 -6.60 -2.50 -5.80
C PHE A 112 -6.02 -1.37 -6.65
N GLU A 113 -6.82 -0.39 -7.00
CA GLU A 113 -6.40 0.78 -7.78
C GLU A 113 -6.69 2.05 -7.00
N SER A 114 -5.64 2.82 -6.70
CA SER A 114 -5.74 4.11 -6.03
C SER A 114 -5.63 5.25 -7.05
N LYS A 115 -6.42 6.29 -6.83
CA LYS A 115 -6.37 7.53 -7.63
C LYS A 115 -5.97 8.68 -6.72
N LYS A 116 -5.21 9.62 -7.28
CA LYS A 116 -4.86 10.85 -6.57
C LYS A 116 -6.12 11.67 -6.28
N LEU A 117 -6.18 12.23 -5.08
CA LEU A 117 -7.28 13.10 -4.70
C LEU A 117 -7.07 14.53 -5.22
N TYR A 118 -8.15 15.21 -5.58
CA TYR A 118 -8.17 16.64 -5.87
C TYR A 118 -8.26 17.43 -4.56
N ASP A 119 -7.92 18.72 -4.59
CA ASP A 119 -7.86 19.60 -3.41
C ASP A 119 -9.12 19.53 -2.54
N ASN A 120 -10.30 19.64 -3.14
CA ASN A 120 -11.57 19.56 -2.42
C ASN A 120 -11.81 18.18 -1.78
N GLN A 121 -11.29 17.11 -2.38
CA GLN A 121 -11.35 15.76 -1.82
C GLN A 121 -10.34 15.58 -0.68
N VAL A 122 -9.17 16.21 -0.77
CA VAL A 122 -8.16 16.20 0.30
C VAL A 122 -8.70 16.89 1.55
N GLN A 123 -9.38 18.03 1.43
CA GLN A 123 -10.00 18.72 2.55
C GLN A 123 -11.06 17.85 3.25
N ASN A 124 -11.91 17.17 2.49
CA ASN A 124 -12.88 16.23 3.05
C ASN A 124 -12.16 15.05 3.73
N TRP A 125 -11.13 14.49 3.09
CA TRP A 125 -10.32 13.41 3.64
C TRP A 125 -9.67 13.80 4.98
N ILE A 126 -9.16 15.05 5.12
CA ILE A 126 -8.62 15.56 6.38
C ILE A 126 -9.71 15.55 7.45
N THR A 127 -10.89 16.09 7.13
CA THR A 127 -12.01 16.14 8.06
C THR A 127 -12.43 14.74 8.52
N ASP A 128 -12.60 13.82 7.58
CA ASP A 128 -12.99 12.44 7.85
C ASP A 128 -11.93 11.69 8.70
N ASN A 129 -10.65 11.91 8.41
CA ASN A 129 -9.54 11.31 9.15
C ASN A 129 -9.48 11.81 10.59
N VAL A 130 -9.62 13.13 10.80
CA VAL A 130 -9.66 13.76 12.13
C VAL A 130 -10.86 13.26 12.94
N GLN A 131 -12.03 13.19 12.33
CA GLN A 131 -13.24 12.67 12.99
C GLN A 131 -13.11 11.19 13.32
N GLY A 132 -12.55 10.39 12.40
CA GLY A 132 -12.29 8.97 12.62
C GLY A 132 -11.33 8.69 13.78
N ALA A 133 -10.41 9.62 14.05
CA ALA A 133 -9.51 9.57 15.21
C ALA A 133 -10.16 10.09 16.52
N GLY A 134 -11.42 10.54 16.49
CA GLY A 134 -12.15 11.05 17.64
C GLY A 134 -11.84 12.50 18.00
N PHE A 135 -11.33 13.27 17.03
CA PHE A 135 -11.08 14.71 17.13
C PHE A 135 -12.10 15.49 16.30
N SER A 136 -12.17 16.80 16.51
CA SER A 136 -12.90 17.74 15.67
C SER A 136 -11.96 18.74 15.02
N ILE A 137 -12.31 19.17 13.81
CA ILE A 137 -11.59 20.18 13.06
C ILE A 137 -12.60 21.08 12.34
N ASP A 138 -12.34 22.38 12.33
CA ASP A 138 -13.14 23.30 11.53
C ASP A 138 -12.70 23.28 10.05
N ARG A 139 -13.58 23.77 9.19
CA ARG A 139 -13.33 23.80 7.74
C ARG A 139 -12.12 24.67 7.38
N LYS A 140 -11.90 25.77 8.09
CA LYS A 140 -10.81 26.69 7.82
C LYS A 140 -9.46 26.04 8.10
N SER A 141 -9.34 25.33 9.22
CA SER A 141 -8.13 24.60 9.61
C SER A 141 -7.84 23.44 8.66
N ALA A 142 -8.86 22.71 8.17
CA ALA A 142 -8.68 21.68 7.15
C ALA A 142 -8.14 22.27 5.83
N ILE A 143 -8.64 23.44 5.41
CA ILE A 143 -8.14 24.16 4.22
C ILE A 143 -6.69 24.59 4.43
N LEU A 144 -6.35 25.19 5.57
CA LEU A 144 -4.99 25.65 5.87
C LEU A 144 -3.98 24.49 5.87
N ILE A 145 -4.34 23.34 6.43
CA ILE A 145 -3.50 22.13 6.38
C ILE A 145 -3.25 21.71 4.94
N ASN A 146 -4.28 21.67 4.11
CA ASN A 146 -4.14 21.31 2.70
C ASN A 146 -3.30 22.32 1.91
N GLU A 147 -3.50 23.63 2.11
CA GLU A 147 -2.72 24.68 1.45
C GLU A 147 -1.23 24.61 1.83
N HIS A 148 -0.94 24.32 3.10
CA HIS A 148 0.43 24.26 3.62
C HIS A 148 1.18 22.98 3.21
N LEU A 149 0.50 21.82 3.24
CA LEU A 149 1.12 20.51 2.99
C LEU A 149 0.91 19.97 1.57
N GLY A 150 0.03 20.64 0.78
CA GLY A 150 -0.38 20.17 -0.54
C GLY A 150 -1.22 18.89 -0.44
N ASN A 151 -1.28 18.13 -1.53
CA ASN A 151 -2.14 16.96 -1.67
C ASN A 151 -1.46 15.64 -1.29
N SER A 152 -0.35 15.66 -0.59
CA SER A 152 0.33 14.45 -0.14
C SER A 152 -0.33 13.88 1.11
N LEU A 153 -1.18 12.88 0.95
CA LEU A 153 -1.90 12.25 2.08
C LEU A 153 -0.95 11.71 3.14
N SER A 154 0.21 11.17 2.74
CA SER A 154 1.22 10.68 3.68
C SER A 154 1.77 11.79 4.57
N LYS A 155 2.07 12.98 3.99
CA LYS A 155 2.54 14.14 4.77
C LYS A 155 1.45 14.63 5.71
N ILE A 156 0.23 14.76 5.19
CA ILE A 156 -0.93 15.22 5.97
C ILE A 156 -1.19 14.24 7.13
N SER A 157 -1.23 12.93 6.88
CA SER A 157 -1.42 11.92 7.93
C SER A 157 -0.39 12.05 9.05
N ASN A 158 0.89 12.16 8.68
CA ASN A 158 1.98 12.29 9.66
C ASN A 158 1.85 13.58 10.51
N GLU A 159 1.42 14.68 9.93
CA GLU A 159 1.19 15.92 10.68
C GLU A 159 -0.05 15.84 11.56
N LEU A 160 -1.12 15.21 11.07
CA LEU A 160 -2.33 14.96 11.88
C LEU A 160 -2.02 14.08 13.09
N GLU A 161 -1.22 13.02 12.94
CA GLU A 161 -0.80 12.17 14.05
C GLU A 161 -0.07 12.97 15.14
N LYS A 162 0.83 13.87 14.77
CA LYS A 162 1.49 14.79 15.73
C LYS A 162 0.48 15.71 16.41
N LEU A 163 -0.48 16.27 15.66
CA LEU A 163 -1.53 17.10 16.22
C LEU A 163 -2.42 16.31 17.19
N PHE A 164 -2.74 15.06 16.90
CA PHE A 164 -3.51 14.19 17.79
C PHE A 164 -2.79 13.96 19.13
N GLU A 165 -1.47 13.76 19.10
CA GLU A 165 -0.69 13.61 20.34
C GLU A 165 -0.66 14.92 21.16
N ILE A 166 -0.46 16.08 20.49
CA ILE A 166 -0.43 17.38 21.16
C ILE A 166 -1.80 17.76 21.75
N LYS A 167 -2.86 17.55 20.95
CA LYS A 167 -4.25 17.95 21.26
C LYS A 167 -5.07 16.86 21.96
N LYS A 168 -4.44 15.85 22.50
CA LYS A 168 -5.07 14.64 23.09
C LYS A 168 -6.11 14.96 24.16
N LYS A 169 -5.94 16.07 24.91
CA LYS A 169 -6.88 16.51 25.98
C LYS A 169 -8.05 17.30 25.40
N GLU A 170 -7.79 18.22 24.50
CA GLU A 170 -8.75 19.17 23.93
C GLU A 170 -9.61 18.51 22.85
N LYS A 171 -9.03 17.60 22.08
CA LYS A 171 -9.62 16.93 20.92
C LYS A 171 -10.18 17.87 19.85
N ILE A 172 -9.65 19.10 19.78
CA ILE A 172 -10.03 20.14 18.83
C ILE A 172 -8.78 20.61 18.10
N ILE A 173 -8.84 20.68 16.79
CA ILE A 173 -7.81 21.21 15.89
C ILE A 173 -8.34 22.49 15.25
N GLU A 174 -7.75 23.62 15.64
CA GLU A 174 -8.09 24.98 15.18
C GLU A 174 -6.89 25.64 14.51
#